data_1d6415678eaee22538cf15b0813d5ac0
#
_entry.id   1d6415678eaee22538cf15b0813d5ac0
#
_cell.length_a   1.000
_cell.length_b   1.000
_cell.length_c   1.000
_cell.angle_alpha   90.00
_cell.angle_beta   90.00
_cell.angle_gamma   90.00
#
_symmetry.space_group_name_H-M   'P 1'
#
loop_
_entity.id
_entity.type
_entity.pdbx_description
1 polymer ?
#
loop_
_entity_poly.entity_id
_entity_poly.type
_entity_poly.pdbx_seq_one_letter_code
_entity_poly.pdbx_strand_id
1 'polypeptide(L)'
;ASYHQLTKQERGFSFSKDAPLDMRFNKDAEFSAYDVINTYSEADLVRIFSEYGEEHFSKRIAKAIITQRHVKSIKTTVELAEIIKNAVPPAKSRIHPATRVFQAVRIEVNNELKNIKNTLNDVLDLLDYGAIISIISFHSLEDRIVKEQFKYYSSKCHCPREQLICTCEPPKLELVNKKPICASEQELK
;
A
#
# COMPACT_ATOMS: atom_id res chain seq x y z
N ALA A 1 -6.57 -5.85 4.40
CA ALA A 1 -7.05 -5.39 5.73
C ALA A 1 -8.56 -5.62 5.87
N SER A 2 -9.05 -6.06 7.03
CA SER A 2 -10.48 -6.14 7.27
C SER A 2 -11.04 -4.79 7.72
N TYR A 3 -12.30 -4.50 7.39
CA TYR A 3 -13.01 -3.29 7.86
C TYR A 3 -12.90 -3.14 9.38
N HIS A 4 -13.05 -4.23 10.12
CA HIS A 4 -12.93 -4.25 11.58
C HIS A 4 -11.55 -3.82 12.09
N GLN A 5 -10.46 -4.19 11.39
CA GLN A 5 -9.11 -3.76 11.76
C GLN A 5 -8.91 -2.25 11.55
N LEU A 6 -9.45 -1.70 10.46
CA LEU A 6 -9.31 -0.29 10.12
C LEU A 6 -10.18 0.64 10.97
N THR A 7 -11.31 0.14 11.49
CA THR A 7 -12.28 0.96 12.28
C THR A 7 -11.97 1.01 13.76
N LYS A 8 -11.11 0.11 14.29
CA LYS A 8 -10.69 0.18 15.70
C LYS A 8 -9.80 1.39 15.94
N GLN A 9 -10.35 2.37 16.62
CA GLN A 9 -9.73 3.68 16.87
C GLN A 9 -8.34 3.56 17.54
N GLU A 10 -8.19 2.67 18.52
CA GLU A 10 -6.97 2.48 19.30
C GLU A 10 -5.75 2.01 18.47
N ARG A 11 -5.98 1.60 17.23
CA ARG A 11 -4.93 1.06 16.35
C ARG A 11 -4.26 2.10 15.45
N GLY A 12 -4.66 3.34 15.49
CA GLY A 12 -4.02 4.44 14.79
C GLY A 12 -4.12 4.42 13.25
N PHE A 13 -5.06 3.67 12.67
CA PHE A 13 -5.28 3.65 11.21
C PHE A 13 -5.95 4.91 10.66
N SER A 14 -6.60 5.68 11.52
CA SER A 14 -7.29 6.92 11.17
C SER A 14 -6.77 8.08 12.00
N PHE A 15 -6.77 9.26 11.40
CA PHE A 15 -6.45 10.53 12.06
C PHE A 15 -7.70 11.36 12.41
N SER A 16 -8.89 10.81 12.20
CA SER A 16 -10.15 11.49 12.58
C SER A 16 -10.33 11.61 14.09
N LYS A 17 -9.67 10.76 14.85
CA LYS A 17 -9.60 10.78 16.30
C LYS A 17 -8.17 10.51 16.73
N ASP A 18 -7.77 11.06 17.87
CA ASP A 18 -6.43 10.88 18.39
C ASP A 18 -6.20 9.44 18.87
N ALA A 19 -5.08 8.87 18.46
CA ALA A 19 -4.68 7.50 18.79
C ALA A 19 -3.15 7.36 18.69
N PRO A 20 -2.54 6.36 19.35
CA PRO A 20 -1.14 6.05 19.15
C PRO A 20 -0.81 5.74 17.68
N LEU A 21 0.40 6.09 17.23
CA LEU A 21 0.92 5.72 15.90
C LEU A 21 1.32 4.24 15.89
N ASP A 22 0.33 3.34 15.81
CA ASP A 22 0.56 1.89 15.78
C ASP A 22 0.48 1.35 14.34
N MET A 23 -0.68 1.31 13.74
CA MET A 23 -1.03 0.80 12.40
C MET A 23 -0.66 -0.66 12.12
N ARG A 24 -0.27 -1.47 13.09
CA ARG A 24 0.04 -2.89 12.92
C ARG A 24 -1.23 -3.73 12.75
N PHE A 25 -1.29 -4.61 11.79
CA PHE A 25 -2.34 -5.64 11.72
C PHE A 25 -2.10 -6.75 12.74
N ASN A 26 -0.85 -7.17 12.92
CA ASN A 26 -0.45 -8.07 14.00
C ASN A 26 0.09 -7.25 15.18
N LYS A 27 -0.54 -7.36 16.35
CA LYS A 27 -0.12 -6.66 17.58
C LYS A 27 1.22 -7.15 18.13
N ASP A 28 1.58 -8.38 17.82
CA ASP A 28 2.82 -8.99 18.31
C ASP A 28 4.04 -8.59 17.44
N ALA A 29 3.80 -7.93 16.29
CA ALA A 29 4.89 -7.37 15.50
C ALA A 29 5.58 -6.25 16.28
N GLU A 30 6.91 -6.20 16.25
CA GLU A 30 7.69 -5.20 16.98
C GLU A 30 7.67 -3.82 16.30
N PHE A 31 7.56 -3.79 14.96
CA PHE A 31 7.70 -2.59 14.14
C PHE A 31 6.35 -1.93 13.86
N SER A 32 6.21 -0.66 14.23
CA SER A 32 4.97 0.11 14.20
C SER A 32 5.08 1.38 13.35
N ALA A 33 3.97 2.11 13.17
CA ALA A 33 3.97 3.43 12.53
C ALA A 33 4.81 4.46 13.31
N TYR A 34 4.89 4.33 14.63
CA TYR A 34 5.77 5.16 15.45
C TYR A 34 7.23 4.99 15.02
N ASP A 35 7.66 3.77 14.79
CA ASP A 35 9.04 3.48 14.39
C ASP A 35 9.33 4.03 13.00
N VAL A 36 8.44 3.83 12.03
CA VAL A 36 8.59 4.43 10.68
C VAL A 36 8.79 5.94 10.78
N ILE A 37 7.92 6.64 11.50
CA ILE A 37 7.93 8.10 11.56
C ILE A 37 9.13 8.64 12.34
N ASN A 38 9.53 7.97 13.43
CA ASN A 38 10.55 8.50 14.32
C ASN A 38 11.97 7.98 14.03
N THR A 39 12.15 6.89 13.29
CA THR A 39 13.48 6.30 13.05
C THR A 39 13.94 6.32 11.59
N TYR A 40 13.04 6.31 10.61
CA TYR A 40 13.42 6.29 9.19
C TYR A 40 14.21 7.54 8.80
N SER A 41 15.14 7.39 7.85
CA SER A 41 15.83 8.52 7.24
C SER A 41 14.87 9.41 6.44
N GLU A 42 15.24 10.65 6.15
CA GLU A 42 14.45 11.51 5.26
C GLU A 42 14.25 10.86 3.89
N ALA A 43 15.29 10.21 3.36
CA ALA A 43 15.23 9.52 2.07
C ALA A 43 14.22 8.36 2.08
N ASP A 44 14.19 7.57 3.14
CA ASP A 44 13.24 6.46 3.28
C ASP A 44 11.80 6.97 3.40
N LEU A 45 11.57 8.03 4.19
CA LEU A 45 10.26 8.66 4.28
C LEU A 45 9.79 9.19 2.92
N VAL A 46 10.67 9.88 2.17
CA VAL A 46 10.34 10.35 0.82
C VAL A 46 10.00 9.18 -0.09
N ARG A 47 10.77 8.10 -0.05
CA ARG A 47 10.51 6.88 -0.84
C ARG A 47 9.14 6.32 -0.56
N ILE A 48 8.82 6.01 0.70
CA ILE A 48 7.53 5.40 1.02
C ILE A 48 6.34 6.34 0.73
N PHE A 49 6.47 7.64 0.98
CA PHE A 49 5.39 8.59 0.69
C PHE A 49 5.15 8.75 -0.81
N SER A 50 6.20 8.70 -1.64
CA SER A 50 6.06 8.77 -3.10
C SER A 50 5.60 7.44 -3.71
N GLU A 51 6.18 6.31 -3.30
CA GLU A 51 5.90 5.00 -3.91
C GLU A 51 4.59 4.39 -3.40
N TYR A 52 4.32 4.47 -2.08
CA TYR A 52 3.15 3.83 -1.46
C TYR A 52 1.98 4.80 -1.23
N GLY A 53 2.28 6.09 -1.10
CA GLY A 53 1.26 7.13 -0.95
C GLY A 53 0.89 7.82 -2.25
N GLU A 54 1.70 7.69 -3.30
CA GLU A 54 1.59 8.50 -4.53
C GLU A 54 1.50 10.01 -4.18
N GLU A 55 2.27 10.45 -3.13
CA GLU A 55 2.22 11.80 -2.58
C GLU A 55 3.22 12.72 -3.27
N HIS A 56 2.73 13.76 -3.91
CA HIS A 56 3.56 14.71 -4.66
C HIS A 56 4.44 15.60 -3.77
N PHE A 57 4.00 15.87 -2.55
CA PHE A 57 4.72 16.70 -1.58
C PHE A 57 5.60 15.88 -0.63
N SER A 58 5.94 14.63 -0.99
CA SER A 58 6.71 13.67 -0.17
C SER A 58 7.96 14.29 0.47
N LYS A 59 8.77 15.05 -0.29
CA LYS A 59 9.97 15.72 0.22
C LYS A 59 9.69 16.76 1.30
N ARG A 60 8.65 17.59 1.09
CA ARG A 60 8.28 18.63 2.06
C ARG A 60 7.74 18.02 3.35
N ILE A 61 6.92 16.99 3.23
CA ILE A 61 6.33 16.28 4.36
C ILE A 61 7.43 15.55 5.15
N ALA A 62 8.32 14.81 4.48
CA ALA A 62 9.43 14.13 5.13
C ALA A 62 10.31 15.11 5.91
N LYS A 63 10.71 16.23 5.28
CA LYS A 63 11.49 17.27 5.95
C LYS A 63 10.78 17.84 7.19
N ALA A 64 9.47 18.10 7.12
CA ALA A 64 8.70 18.59 8.25
C ALA A 64 8.66 17.58 9.40
N ILE A 65 8.48 16.29 9.10
CA ILE A 65 8.52 15.20 10.09
C ILE A 65 9.90 15.14 10.76
N ILE A 66 10.98 15.14 9.96
CA ILE A 66 12.36 15.13 10.48
C ILE A 66 12.60 16.33 11.42
N THR A 67 12.22 17.54 10.98
CA THR A 67 12.38 18.75 11.80
C THR A 67 11.63 18.63 13.13
N GLN A 68 10.38 18.18 13.09
CA GLN A 68 9.55 18.06 14.27
C GLN A 68 10.06 17.01 15.26
N ARG A 69 10.46 15.83 14.77
CA ARG A 69 10.93 14.75 15.65
C ARG A 69 12.26 15.06 16.33
N HIS A 70 13.09 15.94 15.76
CA HIS A 70 14.30 16.45 16.45
C HIS A 70 13.97 17.29 17.69
N VAL A 71 12.80 17.92 17.74
CA VAL A 71 12.32 18.69 18.89
C VAL A 71 11.61 17.77 19.89
N LYS A 72 10.68 16.95 19.38
CA LYS A 72 9.87 16.02 20.16
C LYS A 72 9.39 14.89 19.29
N SER A 73 9.50 13.64 19.75
CA SER A 73 8.97 12.46 19.07
C SER A 73 7.48 12.62 18.79
N ILE A 74 7.08 12.22 17.58
CA ILE A 74 5.68 12.24 17.12
C ILE A 74 5.02 10.96 17.59
N LYS A 75 4.01 11.05 18.46
CA LYS A 75 3.43 9.90 19.16
C LYS A 75 2.03 9.54 18.70
N THR A 76 1.27 10.52 18.18
CA THR A 76 -0.13 10.31 17.89
C THR A 76 -0.51 10.61 16.44
N THR A 77 -1.64 10.07 16.03
CA THR A 77 -2.19 10.24 14.67
C THR A 77 -2.52 11.69 14.37
N VAL A 78 -3.05 12.43 15.35
CA VAL A 78 -3.41 13.84 15.18
C VAL A 78 -2.15 14.70 15.07
N GLU A 79 -1.12 14.46 15.92
CA GLU A 79 0.17 15.16 15.80
C GLU A 79 0.75 15.00 14.40
N LEU A 80 0.80 13.77 13.86
CA LEU A 80 1.28 13.52 12.51
C LEU A 80 0.43 14.22 11.44
N ALA A 81 -0.89 14.14 11.54
CA ALA A 81 -1.80 14.76 10.56
C ALA A 81 -1.65 16.28 10.51
N GLU A 82 -1.47 16.94 11.65
CA GLU A 82 -1.23 18.38 11.72
C GLU A 82 0.12 18.79 11.09
N ILE A 83 1.19 18.01 11.33
CA ILE A 83 2.50 18.24 10.70
C ILE A 83 2.35 18.17 9.18
N ILE A 84 1.68 17.13 8.69
CA ILE A 84 1.45 16.95 7.24
C ILE A 84 0.65 18.10 6.66
N LYS A 85 -0.46 18.47 7.30
CA LYS A 85 -1.33 19.56 6.86
C LYS A 85 -0.57 20.88 6.74
N ASN A 86 0.30 21.18 7.71
CA ASN A 86 1.11 22.40 7.72
C ASN A 86 2.27 22.36 6.70
N ALA A 87 2.70 21.19 6.27
CA ALA A 87 3.79 21.02 5.29
C ALA A 87 3.33 21.20 3.85
N VAL A 88 2.03 21.06 3.55
CA VAL A 88 1.52 21.11 2.17
C VAL A 88 0.74 22.42 1.91
N PRO A 89 0.72 22.90 0.66
CA PRO A 89 -0.11 24.04 0.31
C PRO A 89 -1.60 23.74 0.50
N PRO A 90 -2.41 24.72 0.89
CA PRO A 90 -3.86 24.58 0.91
C PRO A 90 -4.37 24.18 -0.48
N ALA A 91 -5.04 23.04 -0.57
CA ALA A 91 -5.60 22.55 -1.82
C ALA A 91 -7.13 22.48 -1.74
N LYS A 92 -7.81 22.73 -2.87
CA LYS A 92 -9.27 22.52 -3.01
C LYS A 92 -9.65 21.02 -3.12
N SER A 93 -8.78 20.12 -2.67
CA SER A 93 -9.03 18.68 -2.71
C SER A 93 -10.06 18.29 -1.64
N ARG A 94 -10.94 17.34 -2.00
CA ARG A 94 -11.87 16.72 -1.04
C ARG A 94 -11.15 15.71 -0.12
N ILE A 95 -9.93 15.30 -0.47
CA ILE A 95 -9.14 14.32 0.29
C ILE A 95 -8.18 15.07 1.21
N HIS A 96 -8.18 14.70 2.48
CA HIS A 96 -7.26 15.28 3.47
C HIS A 96 -5.80 14.93 3.11
N PRO A 97 -4.84 15.88 3.21
CA PRO A 97 -3.44 15.64 2.83
C PRO A 97 -2.80 14.45 3.53
N ALA A 98 -3.16 14.18 4.79
CA ALA A 98 -2.62 13.06 5.54
C ALA A 98 -3.05 11.68 5.00
N THR A 99 -4.12 11.57 4.22
CA THR A 99 -4.66 10.27 3.76
C THR A 99 -3.61 9.44 3.04
N ARG A 100 -2.87 10.05 2.10
CA ARG A 100 -1.83 9.36 1.31
C ARG A 100 -0.65 8.93 2.15
N VAL A 101 -0.23 9.77 3.11
CA VAL A 101 0.87 9.46 4.01
C VAL A 101 0.50 8.33 4.97
N PHE A 102 -0.72 8.36 5.53
CA PHE A 102 -1.24 7.29 6.38
C PHE A 102 -1.33 5.95 5.62
N GLN A 103 -1.79 5.98 4.37
CA GLN A 103 -1.76 4.81 3.49
C GLN A 103 -0.33 4.28 3.31
N ALA A 104 0.63 5.17 3.02
CA ALA A 104 2.02 4.79 2.81
C ALA A 104 2.64 4.13 4.04
N VAL A 105 2.45 4.74 5.22
CA VAL A 105 2.94 4.19 6.49
C VAL A 105 2.28 2.84 6.81
N ARG A 106 0.98 2.70 6.60
CA ARG A 106 0.25 1.44 6.80
C ARG A 106 0.80 0.32 5.92
N ILE A 107 1.02 0.61 4.63
CA ILE A 107 1.58 -0.34 3.66
C ILE A 107 2.98 -0.79 4.10
N GLU A 108 3.83 0.14 4.53
CA GLU A 108 5.19 -0.16 4.99
C GLU A 108 5.18 -1.02 6.25
N VAL A 109 4.45 -0.62 7.30
CA VAL A 109 4.35 -1.34 8.58
C VAL A 109 3.89 -2.78 8.40
N ASN A 110 2.93 -3.00 7.50
CA ASN A 110 2.30 -4.31 7.32
C ASN A 110 2.83 -5.10 6.12
N ASN A 111 3.82 -4.58 5.39
CA ASN A 111 4.36 -5.20 4.16
C ASN A 111 3.27 -5.59 3.16
N GLU A 112 2.20 -4.79 3.04
CA GLU A 112 0.97 -5.16 2.34
C GLU A 112 1.24 -5.58 0.89
N LEU A 113 2.02 -4.80 0.14
CA LEU A 113 2.29 -5.07 -1.29
C LEU A 113 3.15 -6.32 -1.50
N LYS A 114 4.14 -6.55 -0.62
CA LYS A 114 4.96 -7.74 -0.66
C LYS A 114 4.14 -8.99 -0.35
N ASN A 115 3.24 -8.90 0.64
CA ASN A 115 2.37 -10.00 1.01
C ASN A 115 1.40 -10.38 -0.11
N ILE A 116 0.82 -9.41 -0.83
CA ILE A 116 -0.02 -9.68 -2.02
C ILE A 116 0.78 -10.47 -3.06
N LYS A 117 2.00 -10.01 -3.39
CA LYS A 117 2.85 -10.67 -4.38
C LYS A 117 3.20 -12.11 -3.97
N ASN A 118 3.61 -12.31 -2.73
CA ASN A 118 3.96 -13.63 -2.21
C ASN A 118 2.74 -14.56 -2.21
N THR A 119 1.59 -14.09 -1.70
CA THR A 119 0.35 -14.88 -1.67
C THR A 119 -0.07 -15.31 -3.06
N LEU A 120 0.05 -14.42 -4.07
CA LEU A 120 -0.27 -14.79 -5.45
C LEU A 120 0.63 -15.89 -6.00
N ASN A 121 1.92 -15.85 -5.67
CA ASN A 121 2.85 -16.90 -6.07
C ASN A 121 2.49 -18.24 -5.40
N ASP A 122 2.27 -18.21 -4.08
CA ASP A 122 2.01 -19.42 -3.29
C ASP A 122 0.67 -20.07 -3.66
N VAL A 123 -0.37 -19.26 -3.92
CA VAL A 123 -1.69 -19.77 -4.30
C VAL A 123 -1.68 -20.53 -5.61
N LEU A 124 -0.87 -20.10 -6.59
CA LEU A 124 -0.81 -20.78 -7.90
C LEU A 124 -0.37 -22.23 -7.81
N ASP A 125 0.48 -22.56 -6.85
CA ASP A 125 0.97 -23.92 -6.66
C ASP A 125 -0.01 -24.80 -5.84
N LEU A 126 -1.07 -24.20 -5.27
CA LEU A 126 -2.09 -24.89 -4.47
C LEU A 126 -3.40 -25.14 -5.24
N LEU A 127 -3.56 -24.55 -6.41
CA LEU A 127 -4.81 -24.62 -7.16
C LEU A 127 -4.81 -25.77 -8.17
N ASP A 128 -5.94 -26.46 -8.22
CA ASP A 128 -6.20 -27.48 -9.24
C ASP A 128 -6.49 -26.84 -10.62
N TYR A 129 -6.33 -27.65 -11.66
CA TYR A 129 -6.67 -27.23 -13.02
C TYR A 129 -8.14 -26.84 -13.16
N GLY A 130 -8.37 -25.67 -13.74
CA GLY A 130 -9.71 -25.08 -13.89
C GLY A 130 -10.21 -24.26 -12.71
N ALA A 131 -9.43 -24.14 -11.63
CA ALA A 131 -9.75 -23.26 -10.51
C ALA A 131 -9.75 -21.78 -10.94
N ILE A 132 -10.60 -20.97 -10.29
CA ILE A 132 -10.75 -19.53 -10.57
C ILE A 132 -10.18 -18.72 -9.41
N ILE A 133 -9.28 -17.77 -9.72
CA ILE A 133 -8.79 -16.78 -8.77
C ILE A 133 -9.52 -15.46 -9.00
N SER A 134 -10.15 -14.94 -7.96
CA SER A 134 -10.76 -13.61 -7.95
C SER A 134 -10.20 -12.78 -6.81
N ILE A 135 -9.75 -11.55 -7.11
CA ILE A 135 -9.12 -10.65 -6.15
C ILE A 135 -9.82 -9.30 -6.18
N ILE A 136 -10.15 -8.78 -4.98
CA ILE A 136 -10.70 -7.44 -4.81
C ILE A 136 -9.58 -6.54 -4.32
N SER A 137 -9.29 -5.47 -5.07
CA SER A 137 -8.33 -4.43 -4.70
C SER A 137 -9.05 -3.12 -4.36
N PHE A 138 -8.56 -2.41 -3.36
CA PHE A 138 -9.16 -1.17 -2.86
C PHE A 138 -8.38 0.08 -3.26
N HIS A 139 -7.14 -0.06 -3.76
CA HIS A 139 -6.33 1.06 -4.24
C HIS A 139 -5.43 0.69 -5.42
N SER A 140 -4.92 1.72 -6.10
CA SER A 140 -4.15 1.62 -7.34
C SER A 140 -2.94 0.69 -7.28
N LEU A 141 -2.24 0.66 -6.15
CA LEU A 141 -1.01 -0.14 -5.99
C LEU A 141 -1.32 -1.64 -5.89
N GLU A 142 -2.36 -2.03 -5.15
CA GLU A 142 -2.83 -3.42 -5.09
C GLU A 142 -3.25 -3.89 -6.49
N ASP A 143 -4.11 -3.11 -7.15
CA ASP A 143 -4.59 -3.40 -8.51
C ASP A 143 -3.43 -3.57 -9.51
N ARG A 144 -2.43 -2.70 -9.44
CA ARG A 144 -1.24 -2.77 -10.28
C ARG A 144 -0.49 -4.09 -10.10
N ILE A 145 -0.22 -4.49 -8.85
CA ILE A 145 0.49 -5.74 -8.54
C ILE A 145 -0.29 -6.94 -9.05
N VAL A 146 -1.59 -7.00 -8.78
CA VAL A 146 -2.46 -8.10 -9.23
C VAL A 146 -2.44 -8.21 -10.76
N LYS A 147 -2.62 -7.09 -11.47
CA LYS A 147 -2.57 -7.06 -12.94
C LYS A 147 -1.21 -7.50 -13.49
N GLU A 148 -0.13 -7.02 -12.90
CA GLU A 148 1.23 -7.40 -13.34
C GLU A 148 1.48 -8.89 -13.12
N GLN A 149 1.09 -9.45 -11.97
CA GLN A 149 1.24 -10.88 -11.68
C GLN A 149 0.37 -11.74 -12.59
N PHE A 150 -0.91 -11.37 -12.78
CA PHE A 150 -1.80 -12.10 -13.67
C PHE A 150 -1.30 -12.05 -15.11
N LYS A 151 -0.83 -10.90 -15.58
CA LYS A 151 -0.22 -10.75 -16.90
C LYS A 151 1.05 -11.62 -17.03
N TYR A 152 1.89 -11.62 -16.01
CA TYR A 152 3.11 -12.44 -15.99
C TYR A 152 2.77 -13.93 -16.14
N TYR A 153 1.93 -14.48 -15.28
CA TYR A 153 1.61 -15.90 -15.27
C TYR A 153 0.71 -16.35 -16.44
N SER A 154 0.03 -15.42 -17.12
CA SER A 154 -0.74 -15.73 -18.34
C SER A 154 0.05 -15.55 -19.64
N SER A 155 1.26 -15.02 -19.57
CA SER A 155 2.09 -14.79 -20.75
C SER A 155 2.77 -16.07 -21.22
N LYS A 156 2.75 -16.31 -22.54
CA LYS A 156 3.39 -17.50 -23.16
C LYS A 156 4.90 -17.43 -23.15
N CYS A 157 5.47 -16.23 -23.12
CA CYS A 157 6.92 -16.04 -23.19
C CYS A 157 7.37 -14.80 -22.42
N HIS A 158 8.48 -14.94 -21.68
CA HIS A 158 9.16 -13.89 -20.90
C HIS A 158 10.62 -13.71 -21.33
N CYS A 159 11.03 -14.36 -22.43
CA CYS A 159 12.40 -14.28 -22.92
C CYS A 159 12.76 -12.84 -23.32
N PRO A 160 14.02 -12.42 -23.10
CA PRO A 160 14.56 -11.20 -23.71
C PRO A 160 14.43 -11.26 -25.25
N ARG A 161 14.33 -10.10 -25.90
CA ARG A 161 14.16 -10.04 -27.37
C ARG A 161 15.31 -10.65 -28.16
N GLU A 162 16.50 -10.68 -27.56
CA GLU A 162 17.72 -11.22 -28.14
C GLU A 162 17.79 -12.75 -28.09
N GLN A 163 16.91 -13.40 -27.33
CA GLN A 163 16.89 -14.83 -27.19
C GLN A 163 16.12 -15.50 -28.33
N LEU A 164 16.84 -16.25 -29.18
CA LEU A 164 16.29 -16.90 -30.38
C LEU A 164 15.43 -18.13 -30.07
N ILE A 165 15.72 -18.83 -28.98
CA ILE A 165 14.99 -20.07 -28.60
C ILE A 165 14.29 -19.82 -27.26
N CYS A 166 12.96 -19.98 -27.26
CA CYS A 166 12.17 -19.82 -26.04
C CYS A 166 12.37 -21.02 -25.10
N THR A 167 12.70 -20.74 -23.83
CA THR A 167 12.85 -21.71 -22.74
C THR A 167 11.81 -21.53 -21.65
N CYS A 168 10.78 -20.72 -21.88
CA CYS A 168 9.73 -20.46 -20.91
C CYS A 168 8.83 -21.67 -20.68
N GLU A 169 8.41 -21.85 -19.44
CA GLU A 169 7.35 -22.79 -19.10
C GLU A 169 5.99 -22.32 -19.68
N PRO A 170 5.05 -23.25 -19.89
CA PRO A 170 3.69 -22.87 -20.31
C PRO A 170 3.03 -21.94 -19.29
N PRO A 171 2.08 -21.10 -19.72
CA PRO A 171 1.34 -20.21 -18.83
C PRO A 171 0.66 -20.98 -17.71
N LYS A 172 0.79 -20.50 -16.46
CA LYS A 172 0.10 -21.07 -15.30
C LYS A 172 -1.35 -20.57 -15.16
N LEU A 173 -1.71 -19.44 -15.81
CA LEU A 173 -3.03 -18.83 -15.76
C LEU A 173 -3.59 -18.54 -17.15
N GLU A 174 -4.92 -18.44 -17.23
CA GLU A 174 -5.65 -17.81 -18.32
C GLU A 174 -6.47 -16.64 -17.79
N LEU A 175 -6.41 -15.49 -18.47
CA LEU A 175 -7.19 -14.31 -18.07
C LEU A 175 -8.65 -14.46 -18.48
N VAL A 176 -9.54 -14.64 -17.51
CA VAL A 176 -11.00 -14.64 -17.74
C VAL A 176 -11.45 -13.24 -18.16
N ASN A 177 -10.93 -12.19 -17.52
CA ASN A 177 -11.24 -10.81 -17.83
C ASN A 177 -9.99 -10.05 -18.29
N LYS A 178 -10.10 -9.32 -19.43
CA LYS A 178 -9.01 -8.43 -19.89
C LYS A 178 -8.89 -7.13 -19.10
N LYS A 179 -9.96 -6.72 -18.44
CA LYS A 179 -10.03 -5.49 -17.62
C LYS A 179 -10.67 -5.80 -16.28
N PRO A 180 -10.31 -5.06 -15.20
CA PRO A 180 -10.99 -5.19 -13.93
C PRO A 180 -12.48 -4.89 -14.05
N ILE A 181 -13.27 -5.58 -13.23
CA ILE A 181 -14.69 -5.28 -13.06
C ILE A 181 -14.79 -4.24 -11.94
N CYS A 182 -15.43 -3.12 -12.21
CA CYS A 182 -15.72 -2.09 -11.21
C CYS A 182 -17.15 -2.25 -10.71
N ALA A 183 -17.37 -1.92 -9.44
CA ALA A 183 -18.72 -1.89 -8.88
C ALA A 183 -19.64 -0.96 -9.70
N SER A 184 -20.86 -1.40 -9.95
CA SER A 184 -21.89 -0.58 -10.59
C SER A 184 -22.42 0.49 -9.64
N GLU A 185 -23.10 1.52 -10.17
CA GLU A 185 -23.75 2.55 -9.36
C GLU A 185 -24.80 1.98 -8.38
N GLN A 186 -25.37 0.82 -8.69
CA GLN A 186 -26.33 0.13 -7.82
C GLN A 186 -25.65 -0.58 -6.65
N GLU A 187 -24.44 -1.09 -6.85
CA GLU A 187 -23.64 -1.75 -5.80
C GLU A 187 -22.96 -0.73 -4.86
N LEU A 188 -22.83 0.53 -5.29
CA LEU A 188 -22.23 1.62 -4.48
C LEU A 188 -23.25 2.34 -3.58
N LYS A 189 -24.53 2.02 -3.67
CA LYS A 189 -25.63 2.54 -2.84
C LYS A 189 -25.94 1.61 -1.68
#